data_c6f6ec699de2240bc9633c9c880a2e40
#
_entry.id   c6f6ec699de2240bc9633c9c880a2e40
#
_cell.length_a   1.000
_cell.length_b   1.000
_cell.length_c   1.000
_cell.angle_alpha   90.00
_cell.angle_beta   90.00
_cell.angle_gamma   90.00
#
_symmetry.space_group_name_H-M   'P 1'
#
loop_
_entity.id
_entity.type
_entity.pdbx_description
1 polymer ?
#
loop_
_entity_poly.entity_id
_entity_poly.type
_entity_poly.pdbx_seq_one_letter_code
_entity_poly.pdbx_strand_id
1 'polypeptide(L)'
;DLTPVQFAALDAIIARPGIDQASVAAAIAYDRATIGGVIDRLEQKGLVRREVSRHDRRAREVRPTEEGETMYETILPVVTALQEDVLGGLTAEERETFMTLARRLVGPVEDTPSAPPSKA
;
A
#
# COMPACT_ATOMS: atom_id res chain seq x y z
N ASP A 1 10.41 -9.86 1.29
CA ASP A 1 10.86 -8.54 1.23
C ASP A 1 9.94 -7.60 0.53
N LEU A 2 9.24 -6.77 1.25
CA LEU A 2 8.30 -5.82 0.72
C LEU A 2 8.75 -4.40 1.06
N THR A 3 8.61 -3.50 0.07
CA THR A 3 8.77 -2.08 0.37
C THR A 3 7.55 -1.60 1.13
N PRO A 4 7.66 -0.44 1.80
CA PRO A 4 6.49 0.10 2.51
C PRO A 4 5.28 0.29 1.62
N VAL A 5 5.46 0.78 0.38
CA VAL A 5 4.32 0.99 -0.50
C VAL A 5 3.74 -0.33 -0.96
N GLN A 6 4.59 -1.34 -1.17
CA GLN A 6 4.10 -2.67 -1.54
C GLN A 6 3.29 -3.27 -0.40
N PHE A 7 3.74 -3.10 0.83
CA PHE A 7 2.98 -3.61 1.97
C PHE A 7 1.64 -2.89 2.10
N ALA A 8 1.64 -1.56 1.92
CA ALA A 8 0.40 -0.80 1.99
C ALA A 8 -0.59 -1.25 0.92
N ALA A 9 -0.10 -1.51 -0.29
CA ALA A 9 -0.96 -1.97 -1.36
C ALA A 9 -1.50 -3.37 -1.05
N LEU A 10 -0.66 -4.26 -0.56
CA LEU A 10 -1.11 -5.60 -0.19
C LEU A 10 -2.15 -5.54 0.93
N ASP A 11 -1.94 -4.67 1.90
CA ASP A 11 -2.89 -4.47 2.98
C ASP A 11 -4.26 -4.06 2.44
N ALA A 12 -4.29 -3.11 1.52
CA ALA A 12 -5.54 -2.65 0.92
C ALA A 12 -6.22 -3.78 0.13
N ILE A 13 -5.44 -4.58 -0.57
CA ILE A 13 -5.97 -5.67 -1.37
C ILE A 13 -6.56 -6.77 -0.47
N ILE A 14 -5.90 -7.06 0.63
CA ILE A 14 -6.39 -8.08 1.56
C ILE A 14 -7.66 -7.60 2.25
N ALA A 15 -7.75 -6.31 2.55
CA ALA A 15 -8.94 -5.75 3.19
C ALA A 15 -10.15 -5.82 2.27
N ARG A 16 -9.94 -5.72 0.95
CA ARG A 16 -11.04 -5.73 -0.02
C ARG A 16 -10.65 -6.55 -1.24
N PRO A 17 -10.68 -7.87 -1.15
CA PRO A 17 -10.33 -8.70 -2.30
C PRO A 17 -11.25 -8.38 -3.48
N GLY A 18 -10.66 -8.24 -4.65
CA GLY A 18 -11.40 -7.83 -5.84
C GLY A 18 -11.40 -6.34 -6.07
N ILE A 19 -10.70 -5.58 -5.23
CA ILE A 19 -10.56 -4.13 -5.39
C ILE A 19 -9.87 -3.84 -6.72
N ASP A 20 -10.28 -2.79 -7.42
CA ASP A 20 -9.61 -2.43 -8.69
C ASP A 20 -8.37 -1.58 -8.40
N GLN A 21 -7.51 -1.46 -9.43
CA GLN A 21 -6.24 -0.76 -9.25
C GLN A 21 -6.40 0.69 -8.85
N ALA A 22 -7.36 1.39 -9.45
CA ALA A 22 -7.57 2.79 -9.12
C ALA A 22 -7.98 2.95 -7.66
N SER A 23 -8.79 2.02 -7.16
CA SER A 23 -9.21 2.06 -5.76
C SER A 23 -8.08 1.74 -4.82
N VAL A 24 -7.14 0.85 -5.22
CA VAL A 24 -5.94 0.61 -4.41
C VAL A 24 -5.15 1.89 -4.28
N ALA A 25 -4.94 2.59 -5.41
CA ALA A 25 -4.20 3.84 -5.39
C ALA A 25 -4.86 4.85 -4.46
N ALA A 26 -6.18 4.96 -4.52
CA ALA A 26 -6.91 5.89 -3.66
C ALA A 26 -6.77 5.50 -2.19
N ALA A 27 -6.84 4.20 -1.91
CA ALA A 27 -6.81 3.72 -0.52
C ALA A 27 -5.49 4.01 0.16
N ILE A 28 -4.38 4.01 -0.60
CA ILE A 28 -3.07 4.24 -0.01
C ILE A 28 -2.52 5.63 -0.39
N ALA A 29 -3.36 6.48 -0.97
CA ALA A 29 -2.99 7.83 -1.37
C ALA A 29 -1.80 7.83 -2.33
N TYR A 30 -1.86 6.95 -3.31
CA TYR A 30 -0.78 6.80 -4.28
C TYR A 30 -1.26 7.21 -5.66
N ASP A 31 -0.33 7.49 -6.55
CA ASP A 31 -0.64 7.95 -7.89
C ASP A 31 -1.19 6.81 -8.76
N ARG A 32 -2.31 7.09 -9.44
CA ARG A 32 -2.94 6.07 -10.28
C ARG A 32 -2.05 5.62 -11.42
N ALA A 33 -1.21 6.52 -11.92
CA ALA A 33 -0.34 6.18 -13.04
C ALA A 33 0.76 5.21 -12.64
N THR A 34 1.19 5.24 -11.39
CA THR A 34 2.30 4.40 -10.94
C THR A 34 1.86 3.18 -10.14
N ILE A 35 0.59 3.13 -9.72
CA ILE A 35 0.14 2.00 -8.91
C ILE A 35 0.27 0.68 -9.67
N GLY A 36 0.14 0.72 -10.99
CA GLY A 36 0.28 -0.49 -11.80
C GLY A 36 1.62 -1.16 -11.60
N GLY A 37 2.68 -0.38 -11.50
CA GLY A 37 4.00 -0.93 -11.27
C GLY A 37 4.16 -1.58 -9.91
N VAL A 38 3.53 -0.98 -8.89
CA VAL A 38 3.54 -1.56 -7.56
C VAL A 38 2.84 -2.92 -7.56
N ILE A 39 1.67 -2.98 -8.21
CA ILE A 39 0.91 -4.22 -8.27
C ILE A 39 1.64 -5.25 -9.15
N ASP A 40 2.30 -4.80 -10.23
CA ASP A 40 3.13 -5.69 -11.04
C ASP A 40 4.17 -6.40 -10.19
N ARG A 41 4.83 -5.65 -9.30
CA ARG A 41 5.86 -6.25 -8.45
C ARG A 41 5.27 -7.24 -7.47
N LEU A 42 4.10 -6.93 -6.91
CA LEU A 42 3.42 -7.87 -6.03
C LEU A 42 3.03 -9.13 -6.79
N GLU A 43 2.59 -8.98 -8.02
CA GLU A 43 2.22 -10.12 -8.84
C GLU A 43 3.44 -10.98 -9.17
N GLN A 44 4.56 -10.33 -9.51
CA GLN A 44 5.80 -11.04 -9.79
C GLN A 44 6.28 -11.83 -8.58
N LYS A 45 6.03 -11.32 -7.40
CA LYS A 45 6.38 -12.02 -6.16
C LYS A 45 5.40 -13.12 -5.81
N GLY A 46 4.32 -13.25 -6.58
CA GLY A 46 3.33 -14.29 -6.34
C GLY A 46 2.37 -13.97 -5.21
N LEU A 47 2.27 -12.70 -4.82
CA LEU A 47 1.48 -12.31 -3.66
C LEU A 47 0.08 -11.88 -4.02
N VAL A 48 -0.14 -11.42 -5.25
CA VAL A 48 -1.46 -11.05 -5.74
C VAL A 48 -1.62 -11.53 -7.17
N ARG A 49 -2.86 -11.54 -7.63
CA ARG A 49 -3.16 -11.79 -9.03
C ARG A 49 -4.18 -10.78 -9.51
N ARG A 50 -4.14 -10.45 -10.79
CA ARG A 50 -5.07 -9.53 -11.40
C ARG A 50 -5.99 -10.28 -12.34
N GLU A 51 -7.26 -9.86 -12.34
CA GLU A 51 -8.28 -10.44 -13.20
C GLU A 51 -9.07 -9.32 -13.83
N VAL A 52 -9.58 -9.56 -15.05
CA VAL A 52 -10.46 -8.59 -15.69
C VAL A 52 -11.79 -8.62 -14.96
N SER A 53 -12.32 -7.44 -14.64
CA SER A 53 -13.59 -7.34 -13.95
C SER A 53 -14.71 -7.89 -14.81
N ARG A 54 -15.64 -8.60 -14.18
CA ARG A 54 -16.82 -9.09 -14.88
C ARG A 54 -17.79 -7.96 -15.25
N HIS A 55 -17.70 -6.89 -14.52
CA HIS A 55 -18.62 -5.76 -14.69
C HIS A 55 -18.08 -4.70 -15.62
N ASP A 56 -16.75 -4.59 -15.73
CA ASP A 56 -16.12 -3.57 -16.54
C ASP A 56 -14.82 -4.12 -17.07
N ARG A 57 -14.77 -4.40 -18.36
CA ARG A 57 -13.60 -5.00 -18.97
C ARG A 57 -12.36 -4.11 -18.93
N ARG A 58 -12.55 -2.82 -18.68
CA ARG A 58 -11.42 -1.91 -18.57
C ARG A 58 -10.81 -1.92 -17.18
N ALA A 59 -11.53 -2.44 -16.19
CA ALA A 59 -11.04 -2.47 -14.82
C ALA A 59 -10.36 -3.79 -14.56
N ARG A 60 -9.30 -3.74 -13.77
CA ARG A 60 -8.59 -4.93 -13.33
C ARG A 60 -8.82 -5.10 -11.85
N GLU A 61 -9.39 -6.22 -11.48
CA GLU A 61 -9.57 -6.57 -10.08
C GLU A 61 -8.32 -7.25 -9.57
N VAL A 62 -7.96 -6.95 -8.33
CA VAL A 62 -6.76 -7.51 -7.72
C VAL A 62 -7.17 -8.33 -6.51
N ARG A 63 -6.60 -9.52 -6.39
CA ARG A 63 -6.91 -10.41 -5.27
C ARG A 63 -5.61 -10.93 -4.69
N PRO A 64 -5.57 -11.15 -3.37
CA PRO A 64 -4.38 -11.76 -2.78
C PRO A 64 -4.34 -13.24 -3.13
N THR A 65 -3.13 -13.76 -3.23
CA THR A 65 -2.93 -15.20 -3.30
C THR A 65 -2.79 -15.73 -1.89
N GLU A 66 -2.77 -17.05 -1.76
CA GLU A 66 -2.52 -17.68 -0.47
C GLU A 66 -1.16 -17.23 0.07
N GLU A 67 -0.15 -17.19 -0.80
CA GLU A 67 1.17 -16.71 -0.42
C GLU A 67 1.12 -15.26 0.03
N GLY A 68 0.31 -14.45 -0.62
CA GLY A 68 0.17 -13.05 -0.22
C GLY A 68 -0.42 -12.90 1.17
N GLU A 69 -1.44 -13.70 1.46
CA GLU A 69 -2.04 -13.66 2.79
C GLU A 69 -1.07 -14.13 3.85
N THR A 70 -0.30 -15.18 3.57
CA THR A 70 0.69 -15.69 4.50
C THR A 70 1.79 -14.66 4.75
N MET A 71 2.28 -14.03 3.69
CA MET A 71 3.31 -13.00 3.80
C MET A 71 2.81 -11.84 4.63
N TYR A 72 1.58 -11.41 4.37
CA TYR A 72 0.99 -10.30 5.11
C TYR A 72 0.90 -10.63 6.59
N GLU A 73 0.41 -11.82 6.94
CA GLU A 73 0.29 -12.23 8.32
C GLU A 73 1.63 -12.34 9.01
N THR A 74 2.66 -12.72 8.27
CA THR A 74 4.02 -12.83 8.81
C THR A 74 4.62 -11.48 9.10
N ILE A 75 4.38 -10.51 8.22
CA ILE A 75 5.01 -9.20 8.32
C ILE A 75 4.23 -8.26 9.24
N LEU A 76 2.92 -8.42 9.31
CA LEU A 76 2.08 -7.50 10.06
C LEU A 76 2.54 -7.31 11.52
N PRO A 77 2.87 -8.37 12.27
CA PRO A 77 3.33 -8.17 13.65
C PRO A 77 4.63 -7.38 13.71
N VAL A 78 5.51 -7.56 12.71
CA VAL A 78 6.77 -6.83 12.68
C VAL A 78 6.52 -5.35 12.46
N VAL A 79 5.64 -5.02 11.52
CA VAL A 79 5.29 -3.63 11.24
C VAL A 79 4.63 -3.01 12.47
N THR A 80 3.72 -3.73 13.10
CA THR A 80 3.03 -3.24 14.29
C THR A 80 4.02 -2.99 15.42
N ALA A 81 4.95 -3.91 15.62
CA ALA A 81 5.95 -3.76 16.67
C ALA A 81 6.85 -2.55 16.42
N LEU A 82 7.24 -2.34 15.17
CA LEU A 82 8.05 -1.17 14.82
C LEU A 82 7.29 0.11 15.09
N GLN A 83 6.01 0.14 14.76
CA GLN A 83 5.20 1.32 15.03
C GLN A 83 5.09 1.58 16.52
N GLU A 84 4.94 0.53 17.32
CA GLU A 84 4.88 0.69 18.76
C GLU A 84 6.19 1.23 19.31
N ASP A 85 7.31 0.68 18.84
CA ASP A 85 8.61 1.13 19.33
C ASP A 85 8.86 2.59 18.97
N VAL A 86 8.56 2.97 17.75
CA VAL A 86 8.84 4.32 17.27
C VAL A 86 7.84 5.31 17.83
N LEU A 87 6.57 4.92 17.93
CA LEU A 87 5.49 5.85 18.24
C LEU A 87 4.95 5.69 19.64
N GLY A 88 5.53 4.80 20.44
CA GLY A 88 5.00 4.49 21.77
C GLY A 88 4.99 5.66 22.72
N GLY A 89 5.86 6.65 22.50
CA GLY A 89 5.90 7.83 23.36
C GLY A 89 4.95 8.93 22.97
N LEU A 90 4.15 8.71 21.93
CA LEU A 90 3.26 9.74 21.41
C LEU A 90 1.84 9.50 21.86
N THR A 91 1.08 10.58 22.01
CA THR A 91 -0.36 10.46 22.22
C THR A 91 -1.01 9.93 20.95
N ALA A 92 -2.27 9.52 21.06
CA ALA A 92 -3.00 9.04 19.89
C ALA A 92 -3.07 10.10 18.81
N GLU A 93 -3.28 11.35 19.20
CA GLU A 93 -3.36 12.45 18.24
C GLU A 93 -2.01 12.69 17.57
N GLU A 94 -0.93 12.66 18.35
CA GLU A 94 0.41 12.85 17.80
C GLU A 94 0.78 11.71 16.85
N ARG A 95 0.40 10.50 17.20
CA ARG A 95 0.66 9.34 16.35
C ARG A 95 -0.05 9.48 15.02
N GLU A 96 -1.29 9.93 15.04
CA GLU A 96 -2.06 10.15 13.84
C GLU A 96 -1.41 11.20 12.96
N THR A 97 -0.96 12.29 13.56
CA THR A 97 -0.27 13.35 12.83
C THR A 97 1.01 12.83 12.20
N PHE A 98 1.78 12.05 12.96
CA PHE A 98 3.03 11.49 12.45
C PHE A 98 2.78 10.58 11.25
N MET A 99 1.77 9.71 11.36
CA MET A 99 1.47 8.78 10.28
C MET A 99 1.02 9.52 9.02
N THR A 100 0.24 10.59 9.19
CA THR A 100 -0.19 11.39 8.06
C THR A 100 1.00 12.03 7.36
N LEU A 101 1.92 12.59 8.13
CA LEU A 101 3.10 13.21 7.55
C LEU A 101 4.01 12.20 6.89
N ALA A 102 4.15 11.03 7.50
CA ALA A 102 4.99 9.97 6.93
C ALA A 102 4.46 9.50 5.57
N ARG A 103 3.15 9.39 5.45
CA ARG A 103 2.55 9.00 4.18
C ARG A 103 2.83 10.04 3.11
N ARG A 104 2.78 11.30 3.48
CA ARG A 104 3.04 12.37 2.53
C ARG A 104 4.47 12.35 2.03
N LEU A 105 5.40 11.97 2.89
CA LEU A 105 6.79 11.89 2.49
C LEU A 105 7.05 10.72 1.55
N VAL A 106 6.48 9.57 1.86
CA VAL A 106 6.77 8.36 1.10
C VAL A 106 6.02 8.34 -0.22
N GLY A 107 4.71 8.56 -0.15
CA GLY A 107 3.87 8.43 -1.34
C GLY A 107 4.18 9.48 -2.40
N PRO A 108 4.08 10.77 -2.06
CA PRO A 108 4.31 11.80 -3.08
C PRO A 108 5.70 11.78 -3.67
N VAL A 109 6.70 11.47 -2.87
CA VAL A 109 8.06 11.46 -3.38
C VAL A 109 8.24 10.40 -4.44
N GLU A 110 7.61 9.24 -4.26
CA GLU A 110 7.74 8.18 -5.24
C GLU A 110 6.94 8.45 -6.48
N ASP A 111 5.79 9.12 -6.32
CA ASP A 111 4.91 9.37 -7.45
C ASP A 111 5.37 10.51 -8.30
N THR A 112 5.92 11.54 -7.68
CA THR A 112 6.23 12.76 -8.37
C THR A 112 7.62 13.19 -8.00
N PRO A 113 8.58 12.68 -8.75
CA PRO A 113 9.97 13.02 -8.46
C PRO A 113 10.21 14.51 -8.42
N SER A 114 9.42 15.25 -9.15
CA SER A 114 9.56 16.70 -9.15
C SER A 114 8.86 17.36 -8.02
N ALA A 115 8.17 16.64 -7.20
CA ALA A 115 7.45 17.25 -6.12
C ALA A 115 8.42 17.93 -5.22
N PRO A 116 8.19 19.15 -4.96
CA PRO A 116 9.03 19.84 -4.01
C PRO A 116 8.71 19.26 -2.71
N PRO A 117 9.55 18.96 -2.15
CA PRO A 117 9.31 18.47 -0.90
C PRO A 117 8.89 19.57 -0.07
N SER A 118 8.43 19.95 -0.31
CA SER A 118 8.26 20.70 0.26
C SER A 118 8.19 21.10 1.07
N LYS A 119 8.34 21.11 1.16
CA LYS A 119 8.51 21.49 1.76
C LYS A 119 8.40 21.51 2.61
N ALA A 120 8.49 21.32 2.57
CA ALA A 120 8.59 21.25 3.39
C ALA A 120 8.38 21.10 3.96
#